data_b41f51f4c98bacf2676a49c8e3a28b74
#
_entry.id   b41f51f4c98bacf2676a49c8e3a28b74
#
_cell.length_a   1.000
_cell.length_b   1.000
_cell.length_c   1.000
_cell.angle_alpha   90.00
_cell.angle_beta   90.00
_cell.angle_gamma   90.00
#
_symmetry.space_group_name_H-M   'P 1'
#
loop_
_entity.id
_entity.type
_entity.pdbx_description
1 polymer ?
#
loop_
_entity_poly.entity_id
_entity_poly.type
_entity_poly.pdbx_seq_one_letter_code
_entity_poly.pdbx_strand_id
1 'polypeptide(L)'
;MDIGRYLDNMDKKFTRKETTKMKQYDYLIVGSGLYGAVFAQQAMAKGKKVLVIDKRPNIAGNVYTEDIEKIHVHKYGAHIFHTNNKKVWNYITKFAEFNRFTNSPVANYKGELYSLPFNMYTFNKMWGVITPQEAADKIEQQKKEAGITEPKNLEEQEISLVGTDIYE
;
A
#
# COMPACT_ATOMS: atom_id res chain seq x y z
N MET A 1 -17.05 34.40 47.09
CA MET A 1 -17.06 33.23 46.24
C MET A 1 -16.27 32.16 46.96
N ASP A 2 -16.95 31.13 47.47
CA ASP A 2 -16.37 30.13 48.39
C ASP A 2 -15.64 29.04 47.57
N ILE A 3 -14.32 29.13 47.51
CA ILE A 3 -13.41 28.25 46.80
C ILE A 3 -13.48 26.79 47.36
N GLY A 4 -13.75 26.66 48.65
CA GLY A 4 -13.91 25.36 49.29
C GLY A 4 -15.08 24.53 48.72
N ARG A 5 -16.20 25.17 48.44
CA ARG A 5 -17.37 24.53 47.79
C ARG A 5 -17.13 24.16 46.32
N TYR A 6 -16.26 24.86 45.67
CA TYR A 6 -15.89 24.58 44.27
C TYR A 6 -15.00 23.34 44.14
N LEU A 7 -14.05 23.18 45.08
CA LEU A 7 -13.15 22.04 45.14
C LEU A 7 -13.85 20.75 45.55
N ASP A 8 -14.76 20.81 46.53
CA ASP A 8 -15.59 19.67 46.96
C ASP A 8 -16.54 19.16 45.88
N ASN A 9 -17.00 20.01 44.98
CA ASN A 9 -17.78 19.63 43.80
C ASN A 9 -16.95 19.04 42.67
N MET A 10 -15.67 19.39 42.57
CA MET A 10 -14.74 18.78 41.61
C MET A 10 -14.38 17.36 42.06
N ASP A 11 -14.08 17.12 43.34
CA ASP A 11 -13.77 15.77 43.83
C ASP A 11 -14.95 14.79 43.71
N LYS A 12 -16.19 15.26 43.84
CA LYS A 12 -17.37 14.40 43.61
C LYS A 12 -17.62 14.05 42.15
N LYS A 13 -17.06 14.82 41.21
CA LYS A 13 -17.13 14.49 39.76
C LYS A 13 -16.11 13.43 39.34
N PHE A 14 -15.00 13.27 40.08
CA PHE A 14 -13.96 12.28 39.76
C PHE A 14 -14.14 10.92 40.48
N THR A 15 -15.10 10.78 41.41
CA THR A 15 -15.32 9.53 42.12
C THR A 15 -16.42 8.64 41.52
N ARG A 16 -16.87 8.91 40.30
CA ARG A 16 -17.66 7.89 39.59
C ARG A 16 -16.68 6.83 39.07
N LYS A 17 -16.32 5.87 39.92
CA LYS A 17 -15.87 4.54 39.52
C LYS A 17 -16.98 3.90 38.68
N GLU A 18 -17.14 4.30 37.45
CA GLU A 18 -17.68 3.38 36.46
C GLU A 18 -16.67 2.25 36.41
N THR A 19 -16.99 1.13 37.00
CA THR A 19 -16.33 -0.15 36.74
C THR A 19 -16.59 -0.45 35.29
N THR A 20 -15.77 0.16 34.42
CA THR A 20 -15.78 -0.12 32.99
C THR A 20 -15.38 -1.59 32.91
N LYS A 21 -16.38 -2.46 32.73
CA LYS A 21 -16.13 -3.89 32.55
C LYS A 21 -15.13 -4.01 31.43
N MET A 22 -13.91 -4.40 31.75
CA MET A 22 -12.82 -4.50 30.73
C MET A 22 -13.32 -5.40 29.62
N LYS A 23 -13.33 -4.87 28.40
CA LYS A 23 -13.66 -5.66 27.21
C LYS A 23 -12.55 -6.69 27.02
N GLN A 24 -12.91 -7.96 27.03
CA GLN A 24 -12.00 -9.05 26.74
C GLN A 24 -12.07 -9.38 25.24
N TYR A 25 -10.91 -9.56 24.64
CA TYR A 25 -10.74 -9.97 23.26
C TYR A 25 -9.91 -11.25 23.19
N ASP A 26 -10.22 -12.14 22.26
CA ASP A 26 -9.45 -13.35 22.01
C ASP A 26 -8.17 -13.04 21.22
N TYR A 27 -8.23 -12.01 20.35
CA TYR A 27 -7.11 -11.60 19.51
C TYR A 27 -6.97 -10.08 19.45
N LEU A 28 -5.72 -9.63 19.50
CA LEU A 28 -5.28 -8.29 19.13
C LEU A 28 -4.60 -8.38 17.76
N ILE A 29 -5.13 -7.66 16.78
CA ILE A 29 -4.61 -7.60 15.41
C ILE A 29 -3.98 -6.22 15.21
N VAL A 30 -2.71 -6.19 14.88
CA VAL A 30 -1.98 -4.94 14.59
C VAL A 30 -1.88 -4.78 13.07
N GLY A 31 -2.55 -3.77 12.55
CA GLY A 31 -2.68 -3.50 11.13
C GLY A 31 -4.03 -3.90 10.55
N SER A 32 -4.72 -2.93 9.95
CA SER A 32 -6.04 -3.08 9.30
C SER A 32 -5.95 -3.26 7.78
N GLY A 33 -4.79 -3.67 7.27
CA GLY A 33 -4.63 -4.05 5.87
C GLY A 33 -5.34 -5.37 5.54
N LEU A 34 -5.25 -5.83 4.28
CA LEU A 34 -5.96 -7.04 3.82
C LEU A 34 -5.67 -8.28 4.67
N TYR A 35 -4.43 -8.48 5.10
CA TYR A 35 -4.07 -9.62 5.94
C TYR A 35 -4.80 -9.60 7.28
N GLY A 36 -4.73 -8.47 8.00
CA GLY A 36 -5.41 -8.29 9.28
C GLY A 36 -6.93 -8.39 9.16
N ALA A 37 -7.51 -7.82 8.09
CA ALA A 37 -8.94 -7.88 7.82
C ALA A 37 -9.42 -9.32 7.56
N VAL A 38 -8.70 -10.09 6.76
CA VAL A 38 -9.03 -11.51 6.49
C VAL A 38 -8.92 -12.33 7.75
N PHE A 39 -7.86 -12.16 8.55
CA PHE A 39 -7.72 -12.86 9.81
C PHE A 39 -8.86 -12.51 10.78
N ALA A 40 -9.19 -11.22 10.92
CA ALA A 40 -10.29 -10.76 11.76
C ALA A 40 -11.62 -11.40 11.35
N GLN A 41 -11.93 -11.38 10.06
CA GLN A 41 -13.16 -11.95 9.52
C GLN A 41 -13.24 -13.47 9.78
N GLN A 42 -12.15 -14.20 9.57
CA GLN A 42 -12.10 -15.64 9.81
C GLN A 42 -12.22 -15.99 11.31
N ALA A 43 -11.59 -15.20 12.18
CA ALA A 43 -11.71 -15.38 13.63
C ALA A 43 -13.14 -15.09 14.11
N MET A 44 -13.75 -13.99 13.64
CA MET A 44 -15.13 -13.64 13.98
C MET A 44 -16.13 -14.69 13.46
N ALA A 45 -15.91 -15.26 12.29
CA ALA A 45 -16.72 -16.36 11.77
C ALA A 45 -16.68 -17.62 12.66
N LYS A 46 -15.66 -17.76 13.51
CA LYS A 46 -15.50 -18.81 14.52
C LYS A 46 -15.94 -18.35 15.94
N GLY A 47 -16.69 -17.26 16.04
CA GLY A 47 -17.20 -16.74 17.29
C GLY A 47 -16.17 -16.05 18.18
N LYS A 48 -14.96 -15.74 17.65
CA LYS A 48 -13.91 -15.07 18.41
C LYS A 48 -14.11 -13.56 18.43
N LYS A 49 -13.73 -12.92 19.53
CA LYS A 49 -13.74 -11.47 19.68
C LYS A 49 -12.36 -10.93 19.29
N VAL A 50 -12.33 -9.98 18.38
CA VAL A 50 -11.08 -9.39 17.88
C VAL A 50 -11.05 -7.89 18.13
N LEU A 51 -9.87 -7.37 18.46
CA LEU A 51 -9.55 -5.95 18.44
C LEU A 51 -8.53 -5.71 17.33
N VAL A 52 -8.85 -4.81 16.41
CA VAL A 52 -7.92 -4.39 15.35
C VAL A 52 -7.46 -2.98 15.66
N ILE A 53 -6.16 -2.77 15.64
CA ILE A 53 -5.53 -1.44 15.79
C ILE A 53 -4.65 -1.16 14.59
N ASP A 54 -4.58 0.12 14.19
CA ASP A 54 -3.70 0.58 13.11
C ASP A 54 -3.08 1.92 13.49
N LYS A 55 -1.87 2.18 12.98
CA LYS A 55 -1.19 3.47 13.17
C LYS A 55 -1.69 4.56 12.21
N ARG A 56 -2.28 4.15 11.07
CA ARG A 56 -2.82 5.06 10.06
C ARG A 56 -4.22 5.51 10.46
N PRO A 57 -4.64 6.72 10.04
CA PRO A 57 -5.99 7.22 10.29
C PRO A 57 -7.06 6.51 9.46
N ASN A 58 -6.67 5.73 8.46
CA ASN A 58 -7.53 4.98 7.56
C ASN A 58 -7.34 3.46 7.74
N ILE A 59 -8.38 2.70 7.49
CA ILE A 59 -8.33 1.24 7.32
C ILE A 59 -7.85 0.87 5.91
N ALA A 60 -7.80 -0.44 5.61
CA ALA A 60 -7.43 -1.04 4.33
C ALA A 60 -5.91 -1.08 4.03
N GLY A 61 -5.06 -0.45 4.85
CA GLY A 61 -3.61 -0.51 4.66
C GLY A 61 -3.18 0.07 3.31
N ASN A 62 -2.36 -0.66 2.56
CA ASN A 62 -1.81 -0.17 1.29
C ASN A 62 -2.83 -0.14 0.14
N VAL A 63 -3.95 -0.87 0.24
CA VAL A 63 -5.00 -0.84 -0.80
C VAL A 63 -6.00 0.30 -0.60
N TYR A 64 -5.74 1.18 0.35
CA TYR A 64 -6.59 2.32 0.62
C TYR A 64 -6.63 3.29 -0.57
N THR A 65 -7.85 3.65 -0.97
CA THR A 65 -8.13 4.56 -2.08
C THR A 65 -9.00 5.70 -1.55
N GLU A 66 -8.65 6.93 -1.88
CA GLU A 66 -9.44 8.13 -1.60
C GLU A 66 -10.21 8.55 -2.86
N ASP A 67 -11.44 9.00 -2.68
CA ASP A 67 -12.16 9.70 -3.74
C ASP A 67 -11.86 11.19 -3.62
N ILE A 68 -11.15 11.73 -4.59
CA ILE A 68 -10.81 13.15 -4.67
C ILE A 68 -11.38 13.67 -5.98
N GLU A 69 -12.37 14.56 -5.91
CA GLU A 69 -13.03 15.14 -7.08
C GLU A 69 -13.56 14.08 -8.09
N LYS A 70 -14.08 12.97 -7.57
CA LYS A 70 -14.57 11.80 -8.34
C LYS A 70 -13.45 11.00 -9.03
N ILE A 71 -12.22 11.19 -8.61
CA ILE A 71 -11.06 10.40 -9.05
C ILE A 71 -10.67 9.46 -7.92
N HIS A 72 -10.54 8.17 -8.21
CA HIS A 72 -10.04 7.18 -7.27
C HIS A 72 -8.52 7.27 -7.17
N VAL A 73 -8.04 7.87 -6.09
CA VAL A 73 -6.60 8.07 -5.82
C VAL A 73 -6.09 6.94 -4.93
N HIS A 74 -5.20 6.12 -5.45
CA HIS A 74 -4.50 5.07 -4.71
C HIS A 74 -3.38 5.72 -3.88
N LYS A 75 -3.62 5.93 -2.60
CA LYS A 75 -2.74 6.74 -1.73
C LYS A 75 -1.34 6.15 -1.51
N TYR A 76 -1.24 4.83 -1.57
CA TYR A 76 0.01 4.09 -1.27
C TYR A 76 0.51 3.28 -2.47
N GLY A 77 0.25 3.76 -3.67
CA GLY A 77 0.57 3.09 -4.92
C GLY A 77 -0.60 2.30 -5.50
N ALA A 78 -0.52 2.01 -6.77
CA ALA A 78 -1.56 1.26 -7.48
C ALA A 78 -1.65 -0.19 -6.98
N HIS A 79 -2.82 -0.58 -6.53
CA HIS A 79 -3.10 -1.94 -6.07
C HIS A 79 -4.28 -2.50 -6.84
N ILE A 80 -3.99 -3.36 -7.81
CA ILE A 80 -4.98 -4.02 -8.63
C ILE A 80 -5.08 -5.47 -8.17
N PHE A 81 -6.30 -5.91 -7.87
CA PHE A 81 -6.50 -7.29 -7.49
C PHE A 81 -6.50 -8.19 -8.73
N HIS A 82 -5.64 -9.20 -8.71
CA HIS A 82 -5.65 -10.28 -9.70
C HIS A 82 -5.33 -11.62 -9.02
N THR A 83 -5.92 -12.70 -9.47
CA THR A 83 -5.61 -14.05 -9.00
C THR A 83 -6.09 -15.09 -10.00
N ASN A 84 -5.35 -16.19 -10.12
CA ASN A 84 -5.76 -17.41 -10.80
C ASN A 84 -6.27 -18.48 -9.83
N ASN A 85 -6.25 -18.21 -8.52
CA ASN A 85 -6.71 -19.13 -7.49
C ASN A 85 -8.21 -18.97 -7.25
N LYS A 86 -9.00 -19.97 -7.70
CA LYS A 86 -10.47 -19.98 -7.53
C LYS A 86 -10.93 -19.83 -6.09
N LYS A 87 -10.20 -20.37 -5.11
CA LYS A 87 -10.57 -20.25 -3.68
C LYS A 87 -10.46 -18.82 -3.20
N VAL A 88 -9.40 -18.12 -3.62
CA VAL A 88 -9.19 -16.71 -3.30
C VAL A 88 -10.25 -15.86 -3.99
N TRP A 89 -10.50 -16.11 -5.28
CA TRP A 89 -11.54 -15.41 -6.04
C TRP A 89 -12.92 -15.55 -5.40
N ASN A 90 -13.34 -16.77 -5.12
CA ASN A 90 -14.63 -17.07 -4.50
C ASN A 90 -14.76 -16.53 -3.07
N TYR A 91 -13.65 -16.27 -2.39
CA TYR A 91 -13.65 -15.64 -1.09
C TYR A 91 -13.85 -14.13 -1.20
N ILE A 92 -13.06 -13.45 -2.03
CA ILE A 92 -13.08 -11.99 -2.12
C ILE A 92 -14.34 -11.44 -2.76
N THR A 93 -14.91 -12.15 -3.74
CA THR A 93 -16.17 -11.77 -4.41
C THR A 93 -17.40 -11.83 -3.51
N LYS A 94 -17.28 -12.36 -2.29
CA LYS A 94 -18.34 -12.25 -1.27
C LYS A 94 -18.44 -10.85 -0.66
N PHE A 95 -17.42 -10.03 -0.81
CA PHE A 95 -17.30 -8.74 -0.15
C PHE A 95 -17.30 -7.57 -1.14
N ALA A 96 -16.93 -7.80 -2.39
CA ALA A 96 -16.83 -6.76 -3.40
C ALA A 96 -17.12 -7.30 -4.80
N GLU A 97 -17.66 -6.44 -5.65
CA GLU A 97 -17.72 -6.64 -7.09
C GLU A 97 -16.45 -6.11 -7.74
N PHE A 98 -15.96 -6.83 -8.75
CA PHE A 98 -14.77 -6.44 -9.49
C PHE A 98 -15.14 -6.12 -10.94
N ASN A 99 -14.71 -4.96 -11.41
CA ASN A 99 -14.79 -4.61 -12.82
C ASN A 99 -13.63 -5.28 -13.59
N ARG A 100 -13.71 -5.26 -14.91
CA ARG A 100 -12.63 -5.73 -15.79
C ARG A 100 -11.67 -4.59 -16.11
N PHE A 101 -11.09 -4.01 -15.07
CA PHE A 101 -10.17 -2.88 -15.24
C PHE A 101 -8.91 -3.34 -15.99
N THR A 102 -8.61 -2.66 -17.10
CA THR A 102 -7.36 -2.85 -17.83
C THR A 102 -6.34 -1.89 -17.25
N ASN A 103 -5.32 -2.44 -16.59
CA ASN A 103 -4.23 -1.65 -16.05
C ASN A 103 -3.27 -1.23 -17.17
N SER A 104 -3.15 0.08 -17.39
CA SER A 104 -2.22 0.67 -18.34
C SER A 104 -1.55 1.88 -17.68
N PRO A 105 -0.65 1.64 -16.72
CA PRO A 105 0.00 2.72 -16.00
C PRO A 105 0.93 3.52 -16.89
N VAL A 106 1.05 4.80 -16.55
CA VAL A 106 1.94 5.74 -17.24
C VAL A 106 2.77 6.45 -16.18
N ALA A 107 4.09 6.53 -16.38
CA ALA A 107 4.98 7.34 -15.58
C ALA A 107 5.06 8.76 -16.16
N ASN A 108 5.04 9.76 -15.29
CA ASN A 108 5.40 11.12 -15.65
C ASN A 108 6.76 11.42 -15.03
N TYR A 109 7.77 11.56 -15.89
CA TYR A 109 9.12 11.92 -15.49
C TYR A 109 9.53 13.23 -16.16
N LYS A 110 9.77 14.25 -15.37
CA LYS A 110 10.14 15.61 -15.83
C LYS A 110 9.19 16.20 -16.89
N GLY A 111 7.88 15.91 -16.77
CA GLY A 111 6.85 16.37 -17.70
C GLY A 111 6.62 15.48 -18.93
N GLU A 112 7.45 14.47 -19.13
CA GLU A 112 7.32 13.49 -20.20
C GLU A 112 6.60 12.22 -19.71
N LEU A 113 5.74 11.66 -20.56
CA LEU A 113 4.95 10.47 -20.25
C LEU A 113 5.59 9.22 -20.86
N TYR A 114 5.75 8.19 -20.04
CA TYR A 114 6.34 6.91 -20.42
C TYR A 114 5.39 5.76 -20.07
N SER A 115 5.37 4.71 -20.90
CA SER A 115 4.61 3.49 -20.62
C SER A 115 5.25 2.70 -19.47
N LEU A 116 4.39 2.14 -18.59
CA LEU A 116 4.78 1.18 -17.56
C LEU A 116 3.98 -0.13 -17.71
N PRO A 117 4.61 -1.29 -17.49
CA PRO A 117 6.06 -1.46 -17.36
C PRO A 117 6.79 -0.94 -18.61
N PHE A 118 8.06 -0.57 -18.46
CA PHE A 118 8.86 -0.09 -19.56
C PHE A 118 8.95 -1.13 -20.69
N ASN A 119 8.96 -0.65 -21.92
CA ASN A 119 8.91 -1.45 -23.14
C ASN A 119 9.59 -0.69 -24.30
N MET A 120 9.55 -1.24 -25.51
CA MET A 120 10.19 -0.60 -26.67
C MET A 120 9.72 0.83 -26.95
N TYR A 121 8.46 1.18 -26.63
CA TYR A 121 8.01 2.57 -26.74
C TYR A 121 8.73 3.47 -25.73
N THR A 122 8.93 3.00 -24.50
CA THR A 122 9.71 3.71 -23.48
C THR A 122 11.15 3.91 -23.94
N PHE A 123 11.81 2.85 -24.41
CA PHE A 123 13.20 2.89 -24.85
C PHE A 123 13.41 3.76 -26.08
N ASN A 124 12.49 3.66 -27.06
CA ASN A 124 12.52 4.54 -28.22
C ASN A 124 12.40 6.01 -27.82
N LYS A 125 11.45 6.32 -26.93
CA LYS A 125 11.23 7.69 -26.47
C LYS A 125 12.42 8.24 -25.67
N MET A 126 13.05 7.43 -24.83
CA MET A 126 14.19 7.85 -24.00
C MET A 126 15.50 7.95 -24.80
N TRP A 127 15.77 6.96 -25.64
CA TRP A 127 17.08 6.78 -26.27
C TRP A 127 17.07 6.85 -27.79
N GLY A 128 15.92 6.91 -28.44
CA GLY A 128 15.77 6.88 -29.89
C GLY A 128 16.05 5.51 -30.52
N VAL A 129 16.22 4.46 -29.75
CA VAL A 129 16.47 3.10 -30.21
C VAL A 129 15.25 2.51 -30.92
N ILE A 130 15.46 1.69 -31.95
CA ILE A 130 14.39 1.14 -32.78
C ILE A 130 14.22 -0.36 -32.53
N THR A 131 15.31 -1.06 -32.26
CA THR A 131 15.33 -2.51 -32.11
C THR A 131 15.50 -2.95 -30.64
N PRO A 132 14.99 -4.12 -30.26
CA PRO A 132 15.26 -4.69 -28.94
C PRO A 132 16.74 -4.88 -28.63
N GLN A 133 17.58 -5.14 -29.67
CA GLN A 133 19.00 -5.32 -29.48
C GLN A 133 19.67 -4.00 -29.11
N GLU A 134 19.36 -2.90 -29.80
CA GLU A 134 19.87 -1.56 -29.46
C GLU A 134 19.48 -1.16 -28.01
N ALA A 135 18.25 -1.48 -27.58
CA ALA A 135 17.83 -1.23 -26.22
C ALA A 135 18.63 -2.06 -25.20
N ALA A 136 18.85 -3.34 -25.49
CA ALA A 136 19.66 -4.21 -24.65
C ALA A 136 21.12 -3.72 -24.57
N ASP A 137 21.70 -3.33 -25.67
CA ASP A 137 23.07 -2.80 -25.72
C ASP A 137 23.20 -1.50 -24.92
N LYS A 138 22.18 -0.65 -24.95
CA LYS A 138 22.14 0.59 -24.17
C LYS A 138 22.06 0.31 -22.65
N ILE A 139 21.24 -0.64 -22.24
CA ILE A 139 21.16 -1.09 -20.83
C ILE A 139 22.52 -1.66 -20.39
N GLU A 140 23.11 -2.56 -21.18
CA GLU A 140 24.41 -3.15 -20.84
C GLU A 140 25.55 -2.12 -20.80
N GLN A 141 25.50 -1.09 -21.65
CA GLN A 141 26.43 0.04 -21.60
C GLN A 141 26.31 0.75 -20.21
N GLN A 142 25.09 1.13 -19.80
CA GLN A 142 24.88 1.86 -18.56
C GLN A 142 25.24 1.02 -17.32
N LYS A 143 24.95 -0.28 -17.33
CA LYS A 143 25.37 -1.20 -16.27
C LYS A 143 26.90 -1.24 -16.14
N LYS A 144 27.63 -1.26 -17.26
CA LYS A 144 29.11 -1.22 -17.26
C LYS A 144 29.63 0.12 -16.78
N GLU A 145 29.00 1.22 -17.18
CA GLU A 145 29.35 2.58 -16.75
C GLU A 145 29.15 2.76 -15.23
N ALA A 146 28.08 2.20 -14.69
CA ALA A 146 27.80 2.20 -13.25
C ALA A 146 28.83 1.39 -12.43
N GLY A 147 29.47 0.35 -13.03
CA GLY A 147 30.54 -0.42 -12.43
C GLY A 147 30.16 -1.19 -11.15
N ILE A 148 28.88 -1.46 -10.94
CA ILE A 148 28.38 -2.13 -9.74
C ILE A 148 28.53 -3.64 -9.90
N THR A 149 29.46 -4.24 -9.15
CA THR A 149 29.69 -5.70 -9.15
C THR A 149 28.99 -6.40 -8.00
N GLU A 150 28.90 -5.76 -6.83
CA GLU A 150 28.21 -6.26 -5.62
C GLU A 150 27.31 -5.15 -5.07
N PRO A 151 26.00 -5.17 -5.39
CA PRO A 151 25.07 -4.17 -4.89
C PRO A 151 24.95 -4.20 -3.37
N LYS A 152 25.03 -3.04 -2.72
CA LYS A 152 24.98 -2.90 -1.25
C LYS A 152 23.64 -2.37 -0.74
N ASN A 153 22.81 -1.89 -1.61
CA ASN A 153 21.50 -1.32 -1.32
C ASN A 153 20.56 -1.52 -2.52
N LEU A 154 19.28 -1.11 -2.37
CA LEU A 154 18.27 -1.29 -3.40
C LEU A 154 18.59 -0.50 -4.68
N GLU A 155 19.06 0.73 -4.57
CA GLU A 155 19.45 1.58 -5.69
C GLU A 155 20.52 0.91 -6.56
N GLU A 156 21.61 0.48 -5.95
CA GLU A 156 22.68 -0.24 -6.65
C GLU A 156 22.17 -1.55 -7.29
N GLN A 157 21.26 -2.27 -6.60
CA GLN A 157 20.63 -3.47 -7.14
C GLN A 157 19.85 -3.16 -8.40
N GLU A 158 18.99 -2.14 -8.39
CA GLU A 158 18.15 -1.74 -9.51
C GLU A 158 19.02 -1.27 -10.69
N ILE A 159 19.98 -0.36 -10.45
CA ILE A 159 20.90 0.12 -11.50
C ILE A 159 21.69 -1.03 -12.13
N SER A 160 22.14 -2.01 -11.34
CA SER A 160 22.85 -3.20 -11.85
C SER A 160 22.00 -4.08 -12.75
N LEU A 161 20.66 -3.98 -12.66
CA LEU A 161 19.73 -4.77 -13.48
C LEU A 161 19.26 -4.04 -14.73
N VAL A 162 18.89 -2.76 -14.60
CA VAL A 162 18.19 -2.03 -15.67
C VAL A 162 18.94 -0.79 -16.19
N GLY A 163 20.07 -0.43 -15.58
CA GLY A 163 20.81 0.79 -15.90
C GLY A 163 20.26 2.04 -15.19
N THR A 164 21.02 3.12 -15.24
CA THR A 164 20.73 4.36 -14.49
C THR A 164 19.48 5.06 -14.98
N ASP A 165 19.31 5.21 -16.31
CA ASP A 165 18.19 5.98 -16.87
C ASP A 165 16.81 5.35 -16.59
N ILE A 166 16.74 4.02 -16.48
CA ILE A 166 15.49 3.32 -16.16
C ILE A 166 15.22 3.36 -14.67
N TYR A 167 16.27 3.40 -13.84
CA TYR A 167 16.15 3.52 -12.40
C TYR A 167 15.59 4.90 -11.98
N GLU A 168 16.13 6.00 -12.55
CA GLU A 168 15.69 7.37 -12.24
C GLU A 168 14.24 7.66 -12.64
#